data_b1221ccc260ebef9bf2577194a86b1c5
#
_entry.id   b1221ccc260ebef9bf2577194a86b1c5
#
_cell.length_a   1.000
_cell.length_b   1.000
_cell.length_c   1.000
_cell.angle_alpha   90.00
_cell.angle_beta   90.00
_cell.angle_gamma   90.00
#
_symmetry.space_group_name_H-M   'P 1'
#
loop_
_entity.id
_entity.type
_entity.pdbx_description
1 polymer ?
#
loop_
_entity_poly.entity_id
_entity_poly.type
_entity_poly.pdbx_seq_one_letter_code
_entity_poly.pdbx_strand_id
1 'polypeptide(L)'
;NGFTSDFLEPCHISKMICKYVVLNEANKIVMVLRPYQYYAVEALIDKVKNSNHNGYIWHTTGSGKTLTSFKASQIIMQMPQVKKVVFVVDRKDLDYQTTKEFNSFSDGCIDGTDNTANLVKQFIGTYKDKKGEAKNTKLIVTTIQKLNTAISKLKYEKKMADLKDKRISFIFDECHRSQFGETHNRIK
;
A
#
# COMPACT_ATOMS: atom_id res chain seq x y z
N ASN A 1 9.77 -29.27 -22.71
CA ASN A 1 10.33 -28.36 -21.69
C ASN A 1 9.20 -27.83 -20.82
N GLY A 2 9.03 -28.44 -19.61
CA GLY A 2 7.93 -28.08 -18.69
C GLY A 2 7.84 -26.57 -18.41
N PHE A 3 8.97 -25.89 -18.19
CA PHE A 3 8.97 -24.45 -17.94
C PHE A 3 8.29 -23.62 -19.06
N THR A 4 8.59 -23.94 -20.33
CA THR A 4 8.02 -23.19 -21.45
C THR A 4 6.51 -23.45 -21.56
N SER A 5 6.09 -24.67 -21.37
CA SER A 5 4.68 -25.07 -21.38
C SER A 5 3.89 -24.37 -20.26
N ASP A 6 4.44 -24.33 -19.05
CA ASP A 6 3.77 -23.73 -17.90
C ASP A 6 3.80 -22.18 -17.95
N PHE A 7 4.94 -21.60 -18.38
CA PHE A 7 5.08 -20.15 -18.47
C PHE A 7 4.30 -19.53 -19.62
N LEU A 8 4.26 -20.20 -20.78
CA LEU A 8 3.52 -19.74 -21.97
C LEU A 8 2.07 -20.24 -22.02
N GLU A 9 1.60 -20.86 -20.94
CA GLU A 9 0.19 -21.23 -20.84
C GLU A 9 -0.68 -19.96 -20.99
N PRO A 10 -1.69 -19.98 -21.91
CA PRO A 10 -2.45 -18.77 -22.27
C PRO A 10 -3.10 -18.06 -21.08
N CYS A 11 -3.65 -18.82 -20.12
CA CYS A 11 -4.25 -18.23 -18.92
C CYS A 11 -3.21 -17.58 -18.01
N HIS A 12 -2.01 -18.18 -17.91
CA HIS A 12 -0.91 -17.62 -17.13
C HIS A 12 -0.42 -16.29 -17.72
N ILE A 13 -0.15 -16.25 -19.02
CA ILE A 13 0.26 -15.04 -19.74
C ILE A 13 -0.81 -13.96 -19.64
N SER A 14 -2.07 -14.31 -19.89
CA SER A 14 -3.19 -13.38 -19.77
C SER A 14 -3.26 -12.78 -18.37
N LYS A 15 -3.13 -13.61 -17.32
CA LYS A 15 -3.07 -13.17 -15.93
C LYS A 15 -1.89 -12.22 -15.69
N MET A 16 -0.70 -12.54 -16.22
CA MET A 16 0.50 -11.70 -16.10
C MET A 16 0.28 -10.34 -16.73
N ILE A 17 -0.22 -10.28 -17.94
CA ILE A 17 -0.46 -9.03 -18.68
C ILE A 17 -1.54 -8.19 -17.99
N CYS A 18 -2.71 -8.79 -17.72
CA CYS A 18 -3.85 -8.03 -17.20
C CYS A 18 -3.71 -7.63 -15.75
N LYS A 19 -3.02 -8.42 -14.92
CA LYS A 19 -3.00 -8.23 -13.47
C LYS A 19 -1.66 -7.75 -12.92
N TYR A 20 -0.52 -8.13 -13.53
CA TYR A 20 0.82 -7.92 -12.96
C TYR A 20 1.72 -6.96 -13.73
N VAL A 21 1.28 -6.49 -14.89
CA VAL A 21 1.94 -5.37 -15.57
C VAL A 21 1.68 -4.07 -14.82
N VAL A 22 2.69 -3.21 -14.74
CA VAL A 22 2.59 -1.86 -14.20
C VAL A 22 2.93 -0.88 -15.31
N LEU A 23 2.04 0.05 -15.59
CA LEU A 23 2.31 1.17 -16.47
C LEU A 23 2.96 2.28 -15.65
N ASN A 24 4.17 2.68 -16.00
CA ASN A 24 4.78 3.87 -15.43
C ASN A 24 4.36 5.06 -16.30
N GLU A 25 3.35 5.79 -15.86
CA GLU A 25 2.74 6.89 -16.62
C GLU A 25 3.71 8.05 -16.83
N ALA A 26 4.56 8.33 -15.83
CA ALA A 26 5.53 9.42 -15.93
C ALA A 26 6.60 9.17 -17.00
N ASN A 27 7.08 7.94 -17.11
CA ASN A 27 8.14 7.55 -18.04
C ASN A 27 7.61 6.89 -19.32
N LYS A 28 6.28 6.65 -19.42
CA LYS A 28 5.61 5.98 -20.53
C LYS A 28 6.20 4.60 -20.85
N ILE A 29 6.53 3.84 -19.82
CA ILE A 29 7.09 2.49 -19.95
C ILE A 29 6.19 1.44 -19.31
N VAL A 30 6.22 0.25 -19.90
CA VAL A 30 5.57 -0.94 -19.37
C VAL A 30 6.57 -1.71 -18.52
N MET A 31 6.22 -1.97 -17.27
CA MET A 31 7.04 -2.72 -16.34
C MET A 31 6.39 -4.06 -16.04
N VAL A 32 7.17 -5.13 -16.13
CA VAL A 32 6.73 -6.49 -15.78
C VAL A 32 7.41 -6.88 -14.48
N LEU A 33 6.65 -7.45 -13.56
CA LEU A 33 7.20 -7.96 -12.31
C LEU A 33 8.19 -9.09 -12.59
N ARG A 34 9.33 -9.06 -11.92
CA ARG A 34 10.26 -10.21 -11.90
C ARG A 34 9.60 -11.39 -11.17
N PRO A 35 10.02 -12.64 -11.44
CA PRO A 35 9.38 -13.81 -10.84
C PRO A 35 9.24 -13.72 -9.31
N TYR A 36 10.29 -13.35 -8.60
CA TYR A 36 10.23 -13.21 -7.13
C TYR A 36 9.28 -12.09 -6.67
N GLN A 37 9.15 -10.99 -7.43
CA GLN A 37 8.18 -9.92 -7.13
C GLN A 37 6.75 -10.42 -7.34
N TYR A 38 6.52 -11.17 -8.40
CA TYR A 38 5.23 -11.81 -8.66
C TYR A 38 4.82 -12.72 -7.50
N TYR A 39 5.69 -13.64 -7.07
CA TYR A 39 5.41 -14.52 -5.94
C TYR A 39 5.19 -13.75 -4.64
N ALA A 40 5.95 -12.69 -4.41
CA ALA A 40 5.75 -11.82 -3.25
C ALA A 40 4.36 -11.15 -3.26
N VAL A 41 3.94 -10.62 -4.42
CA VAL A 41 2.62 -10.00 -4.58
C VAL A 41 1.51 -11.05 -4.36
N GLU A 42 1.62 -12.25 -4.95
CA GLU A 42 0.64 -13.32 -4.76
C GLU A 42 0.54 -13.74 -3.28
N ALA A 43 1.68 -13.89 -2.59
CA ALA A 43 1.69 -14.22 -1.17
C ALA A 43 1.02 -13.15 -0.30
N LEU A 44 1.23 -11.86 -0.61
CA LEU A 44 0.54 -10.74 0.06
C LEU A 44 -0.97 -10.77 -0.19
N ILE A 45 -1.38 -11.00 -1.43
CA ILE A 45 -2.78 -11.10 -1.81
C ILE A 45 -3.46 -12.25 -1.08
N ASP A 46 -2.84 -13.43 -1.11
CA ASP A 46 -3.34 -14.63 -0.44
C ASP A 46 -3.47 -14.40 1.07
N LYS A 47 -2.44 -13.81 1.69
CA LYS A 47 -2.45 -13.48 3.11
C LYS A 47 -3.59 -12.54 3.47
N VAL A 48 -3.81 -11.48 2.70
CA VAL A 48 -4.91 -10.54 2.94
C VAL A 48 -6.26 -11.18 2.67
N LYS A 49 -6.38 -12.06 1.69
CA LYS A 49 -7.64 -12.72 1.33
C LYS A 49 -8.07 -13.78 2.34
N ASN A 50 -7.13 -14.61 2.78
CA ASN A 50 -7.42 -15.86 3.49
C ASN A 50 -6.99 -15.86 4.96
N SER A 51 -6.42 -14.76 5.48
CA SER A 51 -5.94 -14.70 6.85
C SER A 51 -6.11 -13.33 7.47
N ASN A 52 -6.34 -13.30 8.78
CA ASN A 52 -6.32 -12.09 9.60
C ASN A 52 -4.99 -11.91 10.35
N HIS A 53 -4.05 -12.86 10.19
CA HIS A 53 -2.75 -12.77 10.84
C HIS A 53 -1.78 -11.92 10.04
N ASN A 54 -0.89 -11.23 10.73
CA ASN A 54 0.19 -10.47 10.12
C ASN A 54 1.16 -11.39 9.37
N GLY A 55 1.87 -10.83 8.42
CA GLY A 55 2.90 -11.52 7.64
C GLY A 55 4.06 -10.58 7.32
N TYR A 56 5.14 -11.12 6.82
CA TYR A 56 6.28 -10.36 6.34
C TYR A 56 6.83 -10.96 5.06
N ILE A 57 7.49 -10.12 4.27
CA ILE A 57 8.25 -10.53 3.09
C ILE A 57 9.66 -10.03 3.24
N TRP A 58 10.63 -10.92 3.05
CA TRP A 58 12.03 -10.58 3.09
C TRP A 58 12.51 -10.20 1.69
N HIS A 59 12.87 -8.94 1.52
CA HIS A 59 13.42 -8.40 0.29
C HIS A 59 14.80 -7.79 0.54
N THR A 60 15.74 -8.04 -0.36
CA THR A 60 17.06 -7.37 -0.34
C THR A 60 16.96 -5.93 -0.82
N THR A 61 17.95 -5.12 -0.47
CA THR A 61 18.07 -3.75 -1.01
C THR A 61 18.20 -3.80 -2.54
N GLY A 62 17.54 -2.89 -3.24
CA GLY A 62 17.56 -2.85 -4.71
C GLY A 62 16.69 -3.89 -5.42
N SER A 63 15.95 -4.74 -4.69
CA SER A 63 15.05 -5.75 -5.29
C SER A 63 13.75 -5.19 -5.88
N GLY A 64 13.55 -3.87 -5.85
CA GLY A 64 12.32 -3.24 -6.32
C GLY A 64 11.13 -3.41 -5.35
N LYS A 65 11.39 -3.26 -4.07
CA LYS A 65 10.36 -3.29 -3.01
C LYS A 65 9.20 -2.34 -3.31
N THR A 66 9.50 -1.12 -3.75
CA THR A 66 8.49 -0.09 -4.07
C THR A 66 7.52 -0.56 -5.15
N LEU A 67 8.03 -1.13 -6.25
CA LEU A 67 7.19 -1.68 -7.33
C LEU A 67 6.33 -2.84 -6.85
N THR A 68 6.90 -3.75 -6.06
CA THR A 68 6.19 -4.90 -5.47
C THR A 68 5.07 -4.43 -4.56
N SER A 69 5.37 -3.48 -3.66
CA SER A 69 4.41 -2.92 -2.70
C SER A 69 3.31 -2.12 -3.39
N PHE A 70 3.67 -1.33 -4.41
CA PHE A 70 2.71 -0.59 -5.23
C PHE A 70 1.72 -1.55 -5.90
N LYS A 71 2.24 -2.59 -6.58
CA LYS A 71 1.38 -3.55 -7.28
C LYS A 71 0.49 -4.34 -6.33
N ALA A 72 1.03 -4.78 -5.20
CA ALA A 72 0.24 -5.42 -4.15
C ALA A 72 -0.87 -4.48 -3.65
N SER A 73 -0.54 -3.22 -3.37
CA SER A 73 -1.51 -2.21 -2.93
C SER A 73 -2.63 -2.00 -3.96
N GLN A 74 -2.28 -1.90 -5.25
CA GLN A 74 -3.27 -1.77 -6.34
C GLN A 74 -4.28 -2.93 -6.36
N ILE A 75 -3.81 -4.15 -6.16
CA ILE A 75 -4.68 -5.33 -6.19
C ILE A 75 -5.49 -5.44 -4.91
N ILE A 76 -4.85 -5.23 -3.75
CA ILE A 76 -5.51 -5.32 -2.43
C ILE A 76 -6.62 -4.28 -2.29
N MET A 77 -6.42 -3.04 -2.77
CA MET A 77 -7.47 -2.00 -2.67
C MET A 77 -8.69 -2.26 -3.55
N GLN A 78 -8.62 -3.19 -4.50
CA GLN A 78 -9.76 -3.62 -5.32
C GLN A 78 -10.59 -4.71 -4.63
N MET A 79 -10.08 -5.31 -3.56
CA MET A 79 -10.79 -6.35 -2.81
C MET A 79 -12.00 -5.76 -2.07
N PRO A 80 -13.21 -6.34 -2.20
CA PRO A 80 -14.42 -5.82 -1.55
C PRO A 80 -14.31 -5.72 -0.03
N GLN A 81 -13.59 -6.67 0.59
CA GLN A 81 -13.39 -6.74 2.03
C GLN A 81 -12.38 -5.70 2.56
N VAL A 82 -11.58 -5.08 1.72
CA VAL A 82 -10.57 -4.10 2.14
C VAL A 82 -11.10 -2.68 1.92
N LYS A 83 -11.25 -1.95 3.02
CA LYS A 83 -11.74 -0.56 2.96
C LYS A 83 -10.66 0.42 2.53
N LYS A 84 -9.45 0.23 3.05
CA LYS A 84 -8.28 1.08 2.74
C LYS A 84 -6.99 0.27 2.79
N VAL A 85 -6.00 0.72 2.04
CA VAL A 85 -4.62 0.26 2.11
C VAL A 85 -3.76 1.42 2.60
N VAL A 86 -2.95 1.19 3.61
CA VAL A 86 -2.07 2.19 4.21
C VAL A 86 -0.62 1.75 4.06
N PHE A 87 0.14 2.49 3.28
CA PHE A 87 1.57 2.27 3.13
C PHE A 87 2.32 3.15 4.13
N VAL A 88 3.07 2.52 5.03
CA VAL A 88 3.76 3.20 6.14
C VAL A 88 5.25 3.14 5.92
N VAL A 89 5.88 4.32 5.88
CA VAL A 89 7.33 4.49 5.76
C VAL A 89 7.93 5.04 7.05
N ASP A 90 9.23 4.79 7.27
CA ASP A 90 9.89 5.19 8.51
C ASP A 90 10.11 6.70 8.59
N ARG A 91 10.60 7.35 7.52
CA ARG A 91 11.04 8.75 7.53
C ARG A 91 10.25 9.64 6.57
N LYS A 92 10.18 10.94 6.90
CA LYS A 92 9.53 11.94 6.03
C LYS A 92 10.11 12.02 4.62
N ASP A 93 11.42 11.87 4.48
CA ASP A 93 12.08 11.91 3.17
C ASP A 93 11.69 10.70 2.31
N LEU A 94 11.52 9.52 2.94
CA LEU A 94 11.01 8.32 2.28
C LEU A 94 9.53 8.45 1.92
N ASP A 95 8.73 9.16 2.73
CA ASP A 95 7.32 9.48 2.41
C ASP A 95 7.22 10.24 1.09
N TYR A 96 8.04 11.28 0.92
CA TYR A 96 8.07 12.05 -0.33
C TYR A 96 8.56 11.23 -1.53
N GLN A 97 9.66 10.47 -1.37
CA GLN A 97 10.20 9.61 -2.43
C GLN A 97 9.22 8.51 -2.83
N THR A 98 8.64 7.81 -1.86
CA THR A 98 7.66 6.75 -2.10
C THR A 98 6.40 7.30 -2.77
N THR A 99 5.93 8.47 -2.32
CA THR A 99 4.79 9.15 -2.95
C THR A 99 5.09 9.52 -4.40
N LYS A 100 6.29 10.04 -4.66
CA LYS A 100 6.76 10.38 -6.02
C LYS A 100 6.87 9.14 -6.90
N GLU A 101 7.45 8.04 -6.39
CA GLU A 101 7.55 6.78 -7.12
C GLU A 101 6.16 6.17 -7.40
N PHE A 102 5.28 6.12 -6.42
CA PHE A 102 3.92 5.61 -6.62
C PHE A 102 3.13 6.44 -7.62
N ASN A 103 3.22 7.78 -7.54
CA ASN A 103 2.59 8.67 -8.51
C ASN A 103 3.24 8.59 -9.90
N SER A 104 4.50 8.14 -10.01
CA SER A 104 5.11 7.87 -11.31
C SER A 104 4.51 6.65 -12.01
N PHE A 105 4.02 5.69 -11.23
CA PHE A 105 3.33 4.51 -11.77
C PHE A 105 1.87 4.81 -12.16
N SER A 106 1.19 5.65 -11.37
CA SER A 106 -0.17 6.09 -11.67
C SER A 106 -0.40 7.47 -11.07
N ASP A 107 -0.65 8.46 -11.91
CA ASP A 107 -0.80 9.85 -11.46
C ASP A 107 -2.00 10.02 -10.52
N GLY A 108 -1.78 10.76 -9.43
CA GLY A 108 -2.81 11.04 -8.43
C GLY A 108 -3.33 9.82 -7.67
N CYS A 109 -2.67 8.65 -7.76
CA CYS A 109 -3.08 7.46 -7.01
C CYS A 109 -2.92 7.63 -5.50
N ILE A 110 -2.06 8.54 -5.08
CA ILE A 110 -1.79 8.84 -3.69
C ILE A 110 -1.85 10.35 -3.44
N ASP A 111 -2.54 10.72 -2.39
CA ASP A 111 -2.36 12.01 -1.77
C ASP A 111 -1.42 11.86 -0.57
N GLY A 112 -0.22 12.42 -0.70
CA GLY A 112 0.70 12.53 0.42
C GLY A 112 0.06 13.27 1.60
N THR A 113 0.27 12.79 2.81
CA THR A 113 -0.28 13.43 4.01
C THR A 113 0.62 14.57 4.47
N ASP A 114 0.23 15.81 4.21
CA ASP A 114 0.99 16.98 4.66
C ASP A 114 1.03 17.06 6.20
N ASN A 115 -0.07 16.69 6.86
CA ASN A 115 -0.18 16.70 8.32
C ASN A 115 -1.11 15.62 8.86
N THR A 116 -1.05 15.37 10.18
CA THR A 116 -1.86 14.36 10.87
C THR A 116 -3.37 14.60 10.74
N ALA A 117 -3.82 15.84 10.67
CA ALA A 117 -5.26 16.15 10.52
C ALA A 117 -5.78 15.71 9.14
N ASN A 118 -5.00 15.91 8.09
CA ASN A 118 -5.33 15.43 6.74
C ASN A 118 -5.30 13.90 6.67
N LEU A 119 -4.32 13.26 7.33
CA LEU A 119 -4.28 11.80 7.46
C LEU A 119 -5.59 11.26 8.07
N VAL A 120 -6.05 11.83 9.17
CA VAL A 120 -7.32 11.42 9.79
C VAL A 120 -8.51 11.64 8.86
N LYS A 121 -8.57 12.77 8.14
CA LYS A 121 -9.62 13.01 7.13
C LYS A 121 -9.60 11.97 6.00
N GLN A 122 -8.42 11.54 5.56
CA GLN A 122 -8.28 10.48 4.56
C GLN A 122 -8.79 9.13 5.09
N PHE A 123 -8.49 8.80 6.35
CA PHE A 123 -9.01 7.59 7.00
C PHE A 123 -10.53 7.57 7.05
N ILE A 124 -11.17 8.65 7.48
CA ILE A 124 -12.64 8.74 7.61
C ILE A 124 -13.35 9.06 6.28
N GLY A 125 -12.61 9.39 5.20
CA GLY A 125 -13.19 9.69 3.89
C GLY A 125 -13.76 11.09 3.74
N THR A 126 -13.36 12.05 4.59
CA THR A 126 -13.79 13.45 4.54
C THR A 126 -12.68 14.39 4.00
N TYR A 127 -11.65 13.82 3.40
CA TYR A 127 -10.55 14.58 2.83
C TYR A 127 -11.01 15.31 1.55
N LYS A 128 -10.60 16.55 1.44
CA LYS A 128 -10.75 17.36 0.23
C LYS A 128 -9.36 17.72 -0.29
N ASP A 129 -9.18 17.64 -1.58
CA ASP A 129 -7.92 18.01 -2.23
C ASP A 129 -7.68 19.52 -2.21
N LYS A 130 -6.58 19.99 -2.82
CA LYS A 130 -6.25 21.41 -2.91
C LYS A 130 -7.26 22.23 -3.75
N LYS A 131 -8.07 21.55 -4.56
CA LYS A 131 -9.15 22.16 -5.36
C LYS A 131 -10.48 22.14 -4.62
N GLY A 132 -10.54 21.57 -3.40
CA GLY A 132 -11.76 21.48 -2.59
C GLY A 132 -12.67 20.31 -2.96
N GLU A 133 -12.25 19.44 -3.86
CA GLU A 133 -13.01 18.26 -4.28
C GLU A 133 -12.89 17.13 -3.24
N ALA A 134 -14.02 16.49 -2.94
CA ALA A 134 -14.05 15.36 -2.01
C ALA A 134 -13.35 14.15 -2.64
N LYS A 135 -12.25 13.70 -2.04
CA LYS A 135 -11.46 12.58 -2.52
C LYS A 135 -11.47 11.42 -1.53
N ASN A 136 -12.09 10.32 -1.94
CA ASN A 136 -12.06 9.10 -1.14
C ASN A 136 -10.83 8.26 -1.51
N THR A 137 -9.69 8.62 -0.95
CA THR A 137 -8.42 7.94 -1.19
C THR A 137 -8.45 6.54 -0.58
N LYS A 138 -8.37 5.50 -1.41
CA LYS A 138 -8.27 4.11 -0.96
C LYS A 138 -6.85 3.72 -0.56
N LEU A 139 -5.83 4.33 -1.19
CA LEU A 139 -4.41 4.12 -0.89
C LEU A 139 -3.85 5.37 -0.20
N ILE A 140 -3.34 5.20 1.00
CA ILE A 140 -2.76 6.26 1.83
C ILE A 140 -1.29 5.96 2.04
N VAL A 141 -0.40 6.92 1.82
CA VAL A 141 1.01 6.83 2.21
C VAL A 141 1.26 7.77 3.38
N THR A 142 1.90 7.28 4.42
CA THR A 142 2.18 8.06 5.63
C THR A 142 3.45 7.59 6.34
N THR A 143 3.96 8.42 7.24
CA THR A 143 5.04 8.01 8.14
C THR A 143 4.50 7.37 9.40
N ILE A 144 5.33 6.54 10.04
CA ILE A 144 4.97 5.92 11.32
C ILE A 144 4.69 6.95 12.41
N GLN A 145 5.41 8.08 12.42
CA GLN A 145 5.21 9.14 13.41
C GLN A 145 3.85 9.82 13.25
N LYS A 146 3.43 10.10 12.00
CA LYS A 146 2.10 10.66 11.72
C LYS A 146 0.99 9.66 12.09
N LEU A 147 1.18 8.39 11.75
CA LEU A 147 0.24 7.33 12.09
C LEU A 147 0.10 7.18 13.61
N ASN A 148 1.22 7.10 14.34
CA ASN A 148 1.19 7.03 15.81
C ASN A 148 0.49 8.25 16.42
N THR A 149 0.77 9.47 15.93
CA THR A 149 0.10 10.68 16.37
C THR A 149 -1.41 10.66 16.10
N ALA A 150 -1.83 10.10 14.95
CA ALA A 150 -3.24 9.98 14.61
C ALA A 150 -3.99 9.02 15.53
N ILE A 151 -3.34 7.91 15.92
CA ILE A 151 -3.94 6.89 16.78
C ILE A 151 -3.93 7.31 18.26
N SER A 152 -2.87 8.01 18.72
CA SER A 152 -2.66 8.31 20.16
C SER A 152 -3.38 9.57 20.64
N LYS A 153 -3.79 10.49 19.78
CA LYS A 153 -4.45 11.73 20.21
C LYS A 153 -5.94 11.53 20.43
N LEU A 154 -6.40 11.75 21.66
CA LEU A 154 -7.82 11.64 22.07
C LEU A 154 -8.80 12.36 21.13
N LYS A 155 -8.41 13.53 20.58
CA LYS A 155 -9.27 14.28 19.65
C LYS A 155 -9.57 13.54 18.33
N TYR A 156 -8.72 12.57 17.97
CA TYR A 156 -8.89 11.77 16.76
C TYR A 156 -9.51 10.41 17.05
N GLU A 157 -9.39 9.90 18.26
CA GLU A 157 -9.88 8.59 18.68
C GLU A 157 -11.38 8.43 18.39
N LYS A 158 -12.19 9.40 18.83
CA LYS A 158 -13.64 9.39 18.57
C LYS A 158 -13.97 9.39 17.06
N LYS A 159 -13.18 10.12 16.25
CA LYS A 159 -13.40 10.21 14.80
C LYS A 159 -12.99 8.93 14.06
N MET A 160 -12.06 8.18 14.64
CA MET A 160 -11.56 6.94 14.06
C MET A 160 -12.25 5.69 14.61
N ALA A 161 -13.15 5.84 15.58
CA ALA A 161 -13.87 4.73 16.20
C ALA A 161 -14.59 3.85 15.16
N ASP A 162 -15.25 4.47 14.17
CA ASP A 162 -15.96 3.76 13.09
C ASP A 162 -15.05 2.93 12.17
N LEU A 163 -13.74 3.09 12.31
CA LEU A 163 -12.77 2.32 11.52
C LEU A 163 -12.43 0.98 12.17
N LYS A 164 -12.73 0.78 13.44
CA LYS A 164 -12.44 -0.46 14.18
C LYS A 164 -13.13 -1.68 13.55
N ASP A 165 -14.31 -1.47 12.97
CA ASP A 165 -15.09 -2.52 12.31
C ASP A 165 -14.77 -2.66 10.80
N LYS A 166 -13.80 -1.89 10.29
CA LYS A 166 -13.45 -1.89 8.87
C LYS A 166 -12.08 -2.53 8.67
N ARG A 167 -12.01 -3.43 7.69
CA ARG A 167 -10.74 -4.06 7.34
C ARG A 167 -9.83 -3.08 6.62
N ILE A 168 -8.70 -2.73 7.27
CA ILE A 168 -7.65 -1.87 6.74
C ILE A 168 -6.39 -2.72 6.62
N SER A 169 -5.76 -2.68 5.44
CA SER A 169 -4.49 -3.37 5.21
C SER A 169 -3.33 -2.39 5.39
N PHE A 170 -2.42 -2.68 6.31
CA PHE A 170 -1.20 -1.91 6.52
C PHE A 170 -0.02 -2.61 5.87
N ILE A 171 0.75 -1.88 5.08
CA ILE A 171 2.01 -2.34 4.49
C ILE A 171 3.12 -1.46 5.04
N PHE A 172 4.03 -2.04 5.81
CA PHE A 172 5.16 -1.34 6.40
C PHE A 172 6.42 -1.58 5.59
N ASP A 173 7.05 -0.50 5.14
CA ASP A 173 8.38 -0.58 4.53
C ASP A 173 9.47 -0.50 5.61
N GLU A 174 10.59 -1.22 5.41
CA GLU A 174 11.76 -1.24 6.29
C GLU A 174 11.40 -1.51 7.78
N CYS A 175 10.46 -2.42 8.03
CA CYS A 175 9.92 -2.66 9.37
C CYS A 175 10.96 -3.06 10.43
N HIS A 176 12.15 -3.50 10.02
CA HIS A 176 13.26 -3.80 10.93
C HIS A 176 13.91 -2.57 11.55
N ARG A 177 13.76 -1.39 10.95
CA ARG A 177 14.35 -0.12 11.43
C ARG A 177 13.43 0.62 12.40
N SER A 178 12.16 0.36 12.36
CA SER A 178 11.19 1.04 13.21
C SER A 178 10.91 0.21 14.45
N GLN A 179 11.07 0.83 15.60
CA GLN A 179 10.69 0.21 16.89
C GLN A 179 9.16 0.15 16.97
N PHE A 180 8.58 -0.84 16.33
CA PHE A 180 7.12 -1.01 16.20
C PHE A 180 6.41 -1.44 17.50
N GLY A 181 7.13 -1.71 18.58
CA GLY A 181 6.57 -2.31 19.79
C GLY A 181 5.25 -1.69 20.26
N GLU A 182 5.24 -0.40 20.59
CA GLU A 182 4.02 0.26 21.07
C GLU A 182 3.01 0.58 19.96
N THR A 183 3.47 1.06 18.81
CA THR A 183 2.58 1.41 17.68
C THR A 183 1.90 0.18 17.11
N HIS A 184 2.59 -0.94 17.02
CA HIS A 184 2.03 -2.21 16.55
C HIS A 184 0.89 -2.70 17.46
N ASN A 185 1.06 -2.61 18.77
CA ASN A 185 0.04 -3.01 19.74
C ASN A 185 -1.20 -2.11 19.72
N ARG A 186 -1.07 -0.87 19.24
CA ARG A 186 -2.20 0.08 19.10
C ARG A 186 -2.95 -0.02 17.77
N ILE A 187 -2.34 -0.65 16.75
CA ILE A 187 -2.96 -0.87 15.44
C ILE A 187 -3.83 -2.14 15.44
N LYS A 188 -3.57 -3.08 16.35
CA LYS A 188 -4.44 -4.24 16.58
C LYS A 188 -5.73 -3.83 17.29
#